data_e860ace787a104b927c33b1e9a8d0178
#
_entry.id   e860ace787a104b927c33b1e9a8d0178
#
_cell.length_a   1.000
_cell.length_b   1.000
_cell.length_c   1.000
_cell.angle_alpha   90.00
_cell.angle_beta   90.00
_cell.angle_gamma   90.00
#
_symmetry.space_group_name_H-M   'P 1'
#
loop_
_entity.id
_entity.type
_entity.pdbx_description
1 polymer ?
#
loop_
_entity_poly.entity_id
_entity_poly.type
_entity_poly.pdbx_seq_one_letter_code
_entity_poly.pdbx_strand_id
1 'polypeptide(L)'
;MARALYSLIVLLLMSFTSHVFAEPGFMMSAGTAKSTTEGLSTSQTPATDKPAGQSSKDGAVAAQVMEKLSNAVGGDYIIGAEDVLDITVWRNADLSKIVQVRPDGRVSMPIIRDITAVGKTPTQLAEEMTNKLKEYVQNPVVAVSLKEVNSYNIFLLGEVAHPGRYPLKSKTTLLQGITIAGGFTPIAARNQIVIFRFTESAPGIKRLTASYDEIVLRGGIAENFELKSGDTVVVPSEAMVVFPGR
;
A
#
# COMPACT_ATOMS: atom_id res chain seq x y z
N MET A 1 -26.46 45.62 21.47
CA MET A 1 -25.46 46.10 20.49
C MET A 1 -24.67 44.98 19.80
N ALA A 2 -25.18 43.74 19.72
CA ALA A 2 -24.47 42.59 19.12
C ALA A 2 -25.10 42.10 17.80
N ARG A 3 -26.08 42.80 17.24
CA ARG A 3 -26.75 42.40 16.00
C ARG A 3 -26.34 43.22 14.76
N ALA A 4 -25.52 44.24 14.91
CA ALA A 4 -25.08 45.09 13.80
C ALA A 4 -23.73 44.70 13.21
N LEU A 5 -22.96 43.84 13.87
CA LEU A 5 -21.63 43.38 13.37
C LEU A 5 -21.70 42.18 12.43
N TYR A 6 -22.81 41.44 12.44
CA TYR A 6 -22.93 40.23 11.58
C TYR A 6 -23.37 40.56 10.14
N SER A 7 -23.95 41.75 9.90
CA SER A 7 -24.42 42.14 8.57
C SER A 7 -23.32 42.72 7.68
N LEU A 8 -22.19 43.14 8.24
CA LEU A 8 -21.08 43.73 7.47
C LEU A 8 -20.08 42.76 6.96
N ILE A 9 -20.01 41.52 7.52
CA ILE A 9 -19.07 40.47 7.10
C ILE A 9 -19.62 39.66 5.93
N VAL A 10 -20.92 39.60 5.73
CA VAL A 10 -21.55 38.83 4.64
C VAL A 10 -21.52 39.61 3.31
N LEU A 11 -21.32 40.92 3.30
CA LEU A 11 -21.31 41.73 2.08
C LEU A 11 -19.92 41.85 1.41
N LEU A 12 -18.87 41.38 2.05
CA LEU A 12 -17.50 41.49 1.52
C LEU A 12 -16.98 40.21 0.81
N LEU A 13 -17.79 39.16 0.67
CA LEU A 13 -17.42 37.86 0.07
C LEU A 13 -18.06 37.56 -1.29
N MET A 14 -18.70 38.56 -1.93
CA MET A 14 -19.37 38.41 -3.23
C MET A 14 -18.78 39.27 -4.36
N SER A 15 -17.48 39.49 -4.39
CA SER A 15 -16.82 40.17 -5.52
C SER A 15 -15.48 39.53 -5.86
N PHE A 16 -15.51 38.26 -6.32
CA PHE A 16 -14.38 37.74 -7.07
C PHE A 16 -14.87 37.29 -8.43
N THR A 17 -14.76 38.23 -9.35
CA THR A 17 -15.07 38.12 -10.76
C THR A 17 -14.17 37.11 -11.46
N SER A 18 -14.81 36.31 -12.30
CA SER A 18 -14.27 35.40 -13.30
C SER A 18 -13.12 36.01 -14.13
N HIS A 19 -11.93 35.45 -14.04
CA HIS A 19 -10.91 35.62 -15.06
C HIS A 19 -10.89 34.38 -15.95
N VAL A 20 -11.45 34.54 -17.12
CA VAL A 20 -11.32 33.64 -18.27
C VAL A 20 -9.88 33.71 -18.75
N PHE A 21 -9.17 32.62 -18.65
CA PHE A 21 -7.84 32.45 -19.23
C PHE A 21 -8.03 31.82 -20.62
N ALA A 22 -7.77 32.63 -21.66
CA ALA A 22 -7.75 32.18 -23.04
C ALA A 22 -6.50 31.37 -23.35
N GLU A 23 -6.66 30.20 -23.89
CA GLU A 23 -5.58 29.39 -24.46
C GLU A 23 -5.08 29.95 -25.78
N PRO A 24 -3.75 30.04 -26.02
CA PRO A 24 -3.23 30.29 -27.35
C PRO A 24 -3.13 28.99 -28.14
N GLY A 25 -3.83 28.96 -29.27
CA GLY A 25 -3.80 27.90 -30.26
C GLY A 25 -2.41 27.62 -30.81
N PHE A 26 -2.07 26.34 -30.84
CA PHE A 26 -0.88 25.84 -31.53
C PHE A 26 -1.23 25.49 -32.99
N MET A 27 -0.69 26.27 -33.93
CA MET A 27 -0.85 26.07 -35.36
C MET A 27 -0.14 24.79 -35.83
N MET A 28 -0.88 23.95 -36.53
CA MET A 28 -0.35 22.91 -37.40
C MET A 28 0.40 23.53 -38.59
N SER A 29 1.65 23.16 -38.76
CA SER A 29 2.37 23.35 -40.01
C SER A 29 2.40 22.03 -40.76
N ALA A 30 1.72 22.01 -41.89
CA ALA A 30 1.81 20.96 -42.89
C ALA A 30 3.07 21.17 -43.74
N GLY A 31 3.97 20.21 -43.71
CA GLY A 31 5.13 20.13 -44.58
C GLY A 31 4.99 18.99 -45.56
N THR A 32 4.74 19.33 -46.79
CA THR A 32 4.57 18.48 -47.95
C THR A 32 5.86 17.80 -48.36
N ALA A 33 5.70 16.50 -48.73
CA ALA A 33 6.73 15.66 -49.16
C ALA A 33 7.33 15.64 -50.46
N LYS A 34 8.27 14.92 -50.79
CA LYS A 34 8.59 14.53 -52.17
C LYS A 34 9.06 13.07 -52.21
N SER A 35 8.39 12.32 -53.01
CA SER A 35 8.74 11.01 -53.51
C SER A 35 10.04 11.05 -54.33
N THR A 36 10.84 10.04 -54.20
CA THR A 36 11.70 9.59 -55.31
C THR A 36 11.84 8.07 -55.24
N THR A 37 11.45 7.50 -56.35
CA THR A 37 11.48 6.11 -56.77
C THR A 37 12.89 5.73 -57.23
N GLU A 38 13.22 4.46 -57.18
CA GLU A 38 14.15 3.61 -57.93
C GLU A 38 15.06 2.84 -56.96
N GLY A 39 15.10 1.56 -57.01
CA GLY A 39 15.58 0.64 -57.96
C GLY A 39 15.51 -0.82 -57.48
N LEU A 40 15.08 -1.57 -58.40
CA LEU A 40 15.00 -2.99 -58.55
C LEU A 40 16.30 -3.73 -58.22
N SER A 41 16.28 -4.83 -57.49
CA SER A 41 17.02 -6.04 -57.87
C SER A 41 16.55 -7.29 -57.12
N THR A 42 16.19 -8.23 -57.91
CA THR A 42 15.85 -9.64 -57.77
C THR A 42 16.99 -10.43 -57.11
N SER A 43 16.69 -11.36 -56.15
CA SER A 43 16.91 -12.81 -56.41
C SER A 43 16.93 -13.66 -55.12
N GLN A 44 16.15 -14.71 -55.21
CA GLN A 44 16.38 -16.10 -54.77
C GLN A 44 16.27 -16.48 -53.27
N THR A 45 15.16 -17.20 -53.03
CA THR A 45 15.03 -18.24 -52.02
C THR A 45 16.02 -19.40 -52.30
N PRO A 46 16.54 -20.04 -51.26
CA PRO A 46 16.18 -21.43 -51.10
C PRO A 46 15.71 -21.81 -49.68
N ALA A 47 14.94 -22.87 -49.69
CA ALA A 47 14.28 -23.50 -48.59
C ALA A 47 15.22 -24.29 -47.68
N THR A 48 14.65 -24.63 -46.51
CA THR A 48 14.97 -25.75 -45.64
C THR A 48 16.15 -25.55 -44.67
N ASP A 49 15.85 -25.30 -43.42
CA ASP A 49 16.11 -26.28 -42.37
C ASP A 49 15.42 -25.86 -41.05
N LYS A 50 14.73 -26.81 -40.48
CA LYS A 50 14.15 -26.77 -39.13
C LYS A 50 15.18 -27.29 -38.15
N PRO A 51 15.48 -26.63 -37.05
CA PRO A 51 15.81 -27.32 -35.84
C PRO A 51 14.70 -27.15 -34.79
N ALA A 52 14.13 -28.29 -34.48
CA ALA A 52 13.36 -28.46 -33.24
C ALA A 52 14.33 -28.33 -32.06
N GLY A 53 13.86 -27.66 -30.99
CA GLY A 53 14.45 -27.83 -29.69
C GLY A 53 15.04 -26.58 -29.01
N GLN A 54 14.22 -25.58 -28.71
CA GLN A 54 14.59 -24.55 -27.70
C GLN A 54 13.36 -23.95 -26.97
N SER A 55 12.40 -24.80 -26.61
CA SER A 55 11.16 -24.32 -25.93
C SER A 55 11.11 -24.62 -24.42
N SER A 56 12.20 -25.02 -23.79
CA SER A 56 12.16 -25.39 -22.36
C SER A 56 13.01 -24.50 -21.42
N LYS A 57 13.85 -23.61 -21.95
CA LYS A 57 14.68 -22.74 -21.12
C LYS A 57 14.05 -21.36 -20.90
N ASP A 58 13.30 -20.85 -21.85
CA ASP A 58 12.71 -19.52 -21.75
C ASP A 58 11.53 -19.47 -20.76
N GLY A 59 10.80 -20.56 -20.61
CA GLY A 59 9.73 -20.68 -19.61
C GLY A 59 10.25 -20.71 -18.17
N ALA A 60 11.40 -21.36 -17.95
CA ALA A 60 12.00 -21.43 -16.61
C ALA A 60 12.62 -20.09 -16.19
N VAL A 61 13.21 -19.36 -17.14
CA VAL A 61 13.76 -18.02 -16.87
C VAL A 61 12.65 -16.99 -16.63
N ALA A 62 11.57 -17.07 -17.39
CA ALA A 62 10.40 -16.20 -17.17
C ALA A 62 9.74 -16.48 -15.82
N ALA A 63 9.62 -17.74 -15.39
CA ALA A 63 9.10 -18.11 -14.08
C ALA A 63 10.01 -17.60 -12.93
N GLN A 64 11.32 -17.74 -13.06
CA GLN A 64 12.28 -17.24 -12.07
C GLN A 64 12.33 -15.71 -11.99
N VAL A 65 12.17 -15.01 -13.10
CA VAL A 65 12.10 -13.55 -13.14
C VAL A 65 10.78 -13.08 -12.51
N MET A 66 9.66 -13.74 -12.78
CA MET A 66 8.38 -13.45 -12.13
C MET A 66 8.39 -13.73 -10.63
N GLU A 67 8.98 -14.83 -10.21
CA GLU A 67 9.18 -15.18 -8.81
C GLU A 67 10.09 -14.16 -8.10
N LYS A 68 11.15 -13.71 -8.74
CA LYS A 68 12.05 -12.68 -8.20
C LYS A 68 11.42 -11.30 -8.15
N LEU A 69 10.55 -10.95 -9.11
CA LEU A 69 9.76 -9.73 -9.11
C LEU A 69 8.64 -9.76 -8.07
N SER A 70 7.95 -10.88 -7.88
CA SER A 70 6.93 -11.03 -6.85
C SER A 70 7.52 -10.98 -5.44
N ASN A 71 8.70 -11.54 -5.23
CA ASN A 71 9.44 -11.45 -3.96
C ASN A 71 10.03 -10.06 -3.70
N ALA A 72 10.31 -9.27 -4.73
CA ALA A 72 10.83 -7.91 -4.59
C ALA A 72 9.76 -6.86 -4.29
N VAL A 73 8.50 -7.11 -4.62
CA VAL A 73 7.41 -6.11 -4.54
C VAL A 73 6.35 -6.42 -3.47
N GLY A 74 6.29 -7.66 -2.92
CA GLY A 74 5.19 -8.04 -2.03
C GLY A 74 5.50 -9.09 -0.97
N GLY A 75 6.76 -9.49 -0.77
CA GLY A 75 7.11 -10.66 0.03
C GLY A 75 6.75 -10.63 1.51
N ASP A 76 6.49 -9.48 2.09
CA ASP A 76 6.35 -9.34 3.55
C ASP A 76 4.96 -8.90 4.02
N TYR A 77 4.04 -8.58 3.11
CA TYR A 77 2.70 -8.16 3.52
C TYR A 77 1.84 -9.36 3.89
N ILE A 78 1.27 -9.31 5.09
CA ILE A 78 0.31 -10.30 5.57
C ILE A 78 -1.08 -9.69 5.49
N ILE A 79 -1.97 -10.35 4.77
CA ILE A 79 -3.35 -9.94 4.58
C ILE A 79 -4.06 -9.93 5.93
N GLY A 80 -4.75 -8.85 6.23
CA GLY A 80 -5.58 -8.69 7.42
C GLY A 80 -7.06 -8.56 7.11
N ALA A 81 -7.87 -8.49 8.15
CA ALA A 81 -9.30 -8.21 8.01
C ALA A 81 -9.52 -6.78 7.47
N GLU A 82 -10.60 -6.58 6.72
CA GLU A 82 -11.00 -5.32 6.07
C GLU A 82 -10.15 -4.91 4.85
N ASP A 83 -9.04 -5.61 4.53
CA ASP A 83 -8.27 -5.36 3.32
C ASP A 83 -9.12 -5.61 2.06
N VAL A 84 -8.87 -4.82 1.02
CA VAL A 84 -9.52 -5.00 -0.28
C VAL A 84 -8.52 -5.62 -1.25
N LEU A 85 -8.87 -6.80 -1.74
CA LEU A 85 -8.08 -7.58 -2.67
C LEU A 85 -8.67 -7.50 -4.07
N ASP A 86 -7.82 -7.38 -5.07
CA ASP A 86 -8.17 -7.57 -6.48
C ASP A 86 -7.67 -8.95 -6.92
N ILE A 87 -8.61 -9.85 -7.17
CA ILE A 87 -8.35 -11.22 -7.56
C ILE A 87 -8.65 -11.36 -9.04
N THR A 88 -7.62 -11.63 -9.82
CA THR A 88 -7.72 -11.81 -11.27
C THR A 88 -7.44 -13.27 -11.62
N VAL A 89 -8.36 -13.90 -12.33
CA VAL A 89 -8.21 -15.25 -12.89
C VAL A 89 -8.01 -15.13 -14.38
N TRP A 90 -6.84 -15.53 -14.86
CA TRP A 90 -6.48 -15.40 -16.27
C TRP A 90 -7.48 -16.12 -17.19
N ARG A 91 -7.95 -15.43 -18.24
CA ARG A 91 -8.96 -15.87 -19.20
C ARG A 91 -10.34 -16.19 -18.64
N ASN A 92 -10.62 -15.83 -17.36
CA ASN A 92 -11.92 -16.06 -16.72
C ASN A 92 -12.37 -14.78 -16.00
N ALA A 93 -12.93 -13.85 -16.76
CA ALA A 93 -13.40 -12.57 -16.22
C ALA A 93 -14.51 -12.76 -15.18
N ASP A 94 -15.38 -13.76 -15.36
CA ASP A 94 -16.48 -14.10 -14.45
C ASP A 94 -16.01 -14.56 -13.07
N LEU A 95 -14.77 -15.06 -12.97
CA LEU A 95 -14.14 -15.46 -11.71
C LEU A 95 -13.25 -14.37 -11.12
N SER A 96 -12.96 -13.32 -11.91
CA SER A 96 -12.15 -12.19 -11.45
C SER A 96 -13.02 -11.20 -10.69
N LYS A 97 -12.60 -10.81 -9.48
CA LYS A 97 -13.41 -9.96 -8.60
C LYS A 97 -12.56 -9.18 -7.60
N ILE A 98 -13.01 -7.96 -7.33
CA ILE A 98 -12.54 -7.20 -6.18
C ILE A 98 -13.37 -7.66 -4.97
N VAL A 99 -12.68 -8.09 -3.91
CA VAL A 99 -13.31 -8.60 -2.69
C VAL A 99 -12.69 -7.96 -1.47
N GLN A 100 -13.51 -7.69 -0.46
CA GLN A 100 -13.04 -7.28 0.85
C GLN A 100 -12.88 -8.51 1.75
N VAL A 101 -11.79 -8.55 2.50
CA VAL A 101 -11.58 -9.57 3.53
C VAL A 101 -12.57 -9.31 4.66
N ARG A 102 -13.39 -10.31 4.95
CA ARG A 102 -14.41 -10.22 6.01
C ARG A 102 -13.76 -10.17 7.40
N PRO A 103 -14.48 -9.70 8.43
CA PRO A 103 -13.98 -9.72 9.81
C PRO A 103 -13.62 -11.13 10.33
N ASP A 104 -14.23 -12.19 9.76
CA ASP A 104 -13.87 -13.59 10.06
C ASP A 104 -12.58 -14.06 9.35
N GLY A 105 -11.90 -13.15 8.62
CA GLY A 105 -10.64 -13.42 7.93
C GLY A 105 -10.79 -14.17 6.62
N ARG A 106 -12.00 -14.28 6.07
CA ARG A 106 -12.26 -15.02 4.84
C ARG A 106 -12.64 -14.11 3.68
N VAL A 107 -12.40 -14.59 2.48
CA VAL A 107 -12.89 -14.00 1.22
C VAL A 107 -13.80 -14.99 0.53
N SER A 108 -14.90 -14.48 -0.04
CA SER A 108 -15.89 -15.30 -0.76
C SER A 108 -15.70 -15.14 -2.26
N MET A 109 -15.43 -16.25 -2.93
CA MET A 109 -15.21 -16.33 -4.37
C MET A 109 -16.26 -17.20 -5.05
N PRO A 110 -16.64 -16.91 -6.30
CA PRO A 110 -17.46 -17.81 -7.08
C PRO A 110 -16.80 -19.20 -7.15
N ILE A 111 -17.61 -20.24 -7.22
CA ILE A 111 -17.24 -21.66 -7.36
C ILE A 111 -16.49 -22.22 -6.14
N ILE A 112 -15.38 -21.62 -5.72
CA ILE A 112 -14.53 -22.12 -4.63
C ILE A 112 -14.96 -21.66 -3.24
N ARG A 113 -16.05 -20.88 -3.17
CA ARG A 113 -16.69 -20.42 -1.94
C ARG A 113 -15.72 -19.63 -1.01
N ASP A 114 -15.80 -19.90 0.29
CA ASP A 114 -15.01 -19.18 1.31
C ASP A 114 -13.59 -19.73 1.44
N ILE A 115 -12.62 -18.83 1.41
CA ILE A 115 -11.19 -19.14 1.59
C ILE A 115 -10.65 -18.23 2.68
N THR A 116 -9.84 -18.78 3.58
CA THR A 116 -9.15 -18.00 4.61
C THR A 116 -8.04 -17.19 3.97
N ALA A 117 -8.12 -15.86 4.09
CA ALA A 117 -7.15 -14.91 3.54
C ALA A 117 -6.24 -14.34 4.62
N VAL A 118 -6.76 -14.05 5.82
CA VAL A 118 -6.00 -13.49 6.95
C VAL A 118 -4.82 -14.39 7.32
N GLY A 119 -3.68 -13.76 7.59
CA GLY A 119 -2.45 -14.46 7.97
C GLY A 119 -1.64 -15.01 6.80
N LYS A 120 -2.12 -14.86 5.57
CA LYS A 120 -1.42 -15.30 4.34
C LYS A 120 -0.86 -14.12 3.57
N THR A 121 0.19 -14.37 2.81
CA THR A 121 0.63 -13.40 1.80
C THR A 121 -0.27 -13.48 0.55
N PRO A 122 -0.33 -12.42 -0.29
CA PRO A 122 -1.05 -12.47 -1.55
C PRO A 122 -0.66 -13.65 -2.45
N THR A 123 0.63 -14.01 -2.44
CA THR A 123 1.16 -15.14 -3.20
C THR A 123 0.62 -16.47 -2.68
N GLN A 124 0.67 -16.69 -1.37
CA GLN A 124 0.12 -17.90 -0.74
C GLN A 124 -1.38 -18.05 -0.99
N LEU A 125 -2.12 -16.94 -0.93
CA LEU A 125 -3.54 -16.94 -1.23
C LEU A 125 -3.82 -17.29 -2.70
N ALA A 126 -3.03 -16.73 -3.64
CA ALA A 126 -3.13 -17.03 -5.06
C ALA A 126 -2.86 -18.51 -5.37
N GLU A 127 -1.86 -19.11 -4.75
CA GLU A 127 -1.53 -20.53 -4.88
C GLU A 127 -2.66 -21.44 -4.37
N GLU A 128 -3.23 -21.12 -3.19
CA GLU A 128 -4.36 -21.88 -2.64
C GLU A 128 -5.59 -21.78 -3.53
N MET A 129 -5.91 -20.58 -4.01
CA MET A 129 -7.01 -20.37 -4.95
C MET A 129 -6.79 -21.13 -6.27
N THR A 130 -5.57 -21.08 -6.80
CA THR A 130 -5.19 -21.83 -8.00
C THR A 130 -5.41 -23.33 -7.79
N ASN A 131 -4.99 -23.88 -6.66
CA ASN A 131 -5.15 -25.31 -6.38
C ASN A 131 -6.63 -25.71 -6.25
N LYS A 132 -7.46 -24.89 -5.60
CA LYS A 132 -8.91 -25.15 -5.51
C LYS A 132 -9.65 -25.00 -6.85
N LEU A 133 -9.20 -24.05 -7.69
CA LEU A 133 -9.81 -23.85 -9.01
C LEU A 133 -9.47 -24.96 -10.01
N LYS A 134 -8.38 -25.73 -9.83
CA LYS A 134 -8.02 -26.85 -10.70
C LYS A 134 -9.12 -27.91 -10.83
N GLU A 135 -10.00 -28.01 -9.83
CA GLU A 135 -11.12 -28.95 -9.87
C GLU A 135 -12.22 -28.52 -10.86
N TYR A 136 -12.28 -27.23 -11.19
CA TYR A 136 -13.36 -26.63 -11.99
C TYR A 136 -12.88 -26.02 -13.31
N VAL A 137 -11.62 -25.61 -13.38
CA VAL A 137 -11.03 -24.89 -14.52
C VAL A 137 -9.72 -25.58 -14.93
N GLN A 138 -9.53 -25.75 -16.23
CA GLN A 138 -8.27 -26.28 -16.76
C GLN A 138 -7.16 -25.23 -16.70
N ASN A 139 -6.06 -25.58 -16.06
CA ASN A 139 -4.86 -24.72 -15.93
C ASN A 139 -5.17 -23.28 -15.46
N PRO A 140 -5.85 -23.09 -14.30
CA PRO A 140 -6.14 -21.77 -13.80
C PRO A 140 -4.86 -21.06 -13.37
N VAL A 141 -4.74 -19.76 -13.70
CA VAL A 141 -3.68 -18.88 -13.22
C VAL A 141 -4.35 -17.76 -12.47
N VAL A 142 -4.08 -17.67 -11.16
CA VAL A 142 -4.67 -16.67 -10.28
C VAL A 142 -3.60 -15.68 -9.86
N ALA A 143 -3.92 -14.40 -9.96
CA ALA A 143 -3.14 -13.31 -9.38
C ALA A 143 -3.97 -12.62 -8.30
N VAL A 144 -3.36 -12.37 -7.15
CA VAL A 144 -3.95 -11.61 -6.04
C VAL A 144 -3.12 -10.37 -5.80
N SER A 145 -3.73 -9.19 -5.92
CA SER A 145 -3.11 -7.92 -5.62
C SER A 145 -3.89 -7.17 -4.53
N LEU A 146 -3.19 -6.33 -3.77
CA LEU A 146 -3.81 -5.45 -2.79
C LEU A 146 -4.30 -4.20 -3.48
N LYS A 147 -5.61 -3.93 -3.36
CA LYS A 147 -6.21 -2.69 -3.83
C LYS A 147 -6.23 -1.64 -2.73
N GLU A 148 -6.60 -2.03 -1.50
CA GLU A 148 -6.61 -1.15 -0.34
C GLU A 148 -6.11 -1.89 0.89
N VAL A 149 -5.23 -1.25 1.66
CA VAL A 149 -4.71 -1.74 2.93
C VAL A 149 -5.48 -1.06 4.06
N ASN A 150 -6.41 -1.78 4.66
CA ASN A 150 -7.26 -1.28 5.73
C ASN A 150 -6.98 -1.95 7.09
N SER A 151 -6.27 -3.08 7.07
CA SER A 151 -5.93 -3.85 8.27
C SER A 151 -4.71 -3.32 9.01
N TYR A 152 -3.85 -2.56 8.33
CA TYR A 152 -2.58 -2.10 8.90
C TYR A 152 -2.75 -0.74 9.58
N ASN A 153 -3.17 -0.74 10.84
CA ASN A 153 -3.43 0.47 11.62
C ASN A 153 -2.58 0.51 12.89
N ILE A 154 -2.21 1.73 13.29
CA ILE A 154 -1.60 2.03 14.59
C ILE A 154 -2.48 3.02 15.36
N PHE A 155 -2.30 3.04 16.68
CA PHE A 155 -2.98 3.96 17.57
C PHE A 155 -1.94 4.85 18.25
N LEU A 156 -2.13 6.15 18.17
CA LEU A 156 -1.28 7.15 18.81
C LEU A 156 -2.09 7.84 19.91
N LEU A 157 -1.58 7.81 21.13
CA LEU A 157 -2.24 8.34 22.34
C LEU A 157 -1.28 9.25 23.12
N GLY A 158 -1.86 10.16 23.90
CA GLY A 158 -1.13 11.07 24.79
C GLY A 158 -0.68 12.34 24.10
N GLU A 159 0.53 12.81 24.40
CA GLU A 159 1.06 14.12 24.03
C GLU A 159 1.62 14.16 22.59
N VAL A 160 0.74 13.90 21.62
CA VAL A 160 0.93 14.14 20.20
C VAL A 160 -0.08 15.16 19.71
N ALA A 161 0.23 15.90 18.63
CA ALA A 161 -0.64 16.96 18.15
C ALA A 161 -2.07 16.48 17.83
N HIS A 162 -2.18 15.31 17.20
CA HIS A 162 -3.47 14.71 16.85
C HIS A 162 -3.48 13.24 17.29
N PRO A 163 -3.93 12.89 18.51
CA PRO A 163 -4.11 11.51 18.93
C PRO A 163 -5.19 10.82 18.10
N GLY A 164 -5.00 9.55 17.77
CA GLY A 164 -5.99 8.83 17.00
C GLY A 164 -5.50 7.53 16.37
N ARG A 165 -6.35 6.93 15.53
CA ARG A 165 -6.03 5.77 14.68
C ARG A 165 -5.46 6.24 13.35
N TYR A 166 -4.35 5.66 12.94
CA TYR A 166 -3.66 6.00 11.69
C TYR A 166 -3.47 4.75 10.82
N PRO A 167 -4.05 4.74 9.61
CA PRO A 167 -3.78 3.66 8.65
C PRO A 167 -2.38 3.85 8.06
N LEU A 168 -1.59 2.78 8.07
CA LEU A 168 -0.27 2.75 7.46
C LEU A 168 -0.34 1.99 6.13
N LYS A 169 0.26 2.55 5.08
CA LYS A 169 0.30 1.94 3.73
C LYS A 169 1.64 1.26 3.43
N SER A 170 2.63 1.49 4.27
CA SER A 170 3.99 0.97 4.10
C SER A 170 4.66 0.79 5.46
N LYS A 171 5.82 0.14 5.45
CA LYS A 171 6.68 0.06 6.64
C LYS A 171 6.96 1.45 7.16
N THR A 172 6.55 1.71 8.39
CA THR A 172 6.60 3.03 9.02
C THR A 172 7.31 2.92 10.34
N THR A 173 8.29 3.77 10.59
CA THR A 173 9.00 3.81 11.86
C THR A 173 8.26 4.64 12.91
N LEU A 174 8.67 4.50 14.17
CA LEU A 174 8.09 5.25 15.28
C LEU A 174 8.08 6.77 15.03
N LEU A 175 9.20 7.34 14.61
CA LEU A 175 9.29 8.78 14.34
C LEU A 175 8.39 9.22 13.18
N GLN A 176 8.30 8.40 12.13
CA GLN A 176 7.40 8.66 11.01
C GLN A 176 5.93 8.63 11.47
N GLY A 177 5.56 7.65 12.31
CA GLY A 177 4.21 7.57 12.88
C GLY A 177 3.85 8.82 13.70
N ILE A 178 4.75 9.28 14.57
CA ILE A 178 4.56 10.50 15.35
C ILE A 178 4.47 11.73 14.42
N THR A 179 5.28 11.78 13.36
CA THR A 179 5.23 12.87 12.38
C THR A 179 3.87 12.92 11.65
N ILE A 180 3.30 11.76 11.29
CA ILE A 180 1.95 11.67 10.70
C ILE A 180 0.89 12.26 11.64
N ALA A 181 1.06 12.08 12.96
CA ALA A 181 0.18 12.65 13.98
C ALA A 181 0.43 14.15 14.27
N GLY A 182 1.29 14.80 13.50
CA GLY A 182 1.61 16.22 13.65
C GLY A 182 2.73 16.53 14.64
N GLY A 183 3.45 15.50 15.13
CA GLY A 183 4.56 15.67 16.06
C GLY A 183 4.14 15.68 17.54
N PHE A 184 5.08 16.02 18.40
CA PHE A 184 4.90 16.10 19.84
C PHE A 184 4.26 17.43 20.27
N THR A 185 3.48 17.41 21.35
CA THR A 185 3.08 18.64 22.03
C THR A 185 4.25 19.26 22.84
N PRO A 186 4.17 20.54 23.23
CA PRO A 186 5.22 21.19 24.03
C PRO A 186 5.48 20.53 25.39
N ILE A 187 4.52 19.79 25.93
CA ILE A 187 4.58 19.14 27.25
C ILE A 187 4.84 17.62 27.16
N ALA A 188 5.20 17.13 25.98
CA ALA A 188 5.43 15.73 25.72
C ALA A 188 6.75 15.25 26.32
N ALA A 189 6.71 14.19 27.11
CA ALA A 189 7.90 13.47 27.57
C ALA A 189 8.48 12.59 26.46
N ARG A 190 9.07 13.22 25.45
CA ARG A 190 9.56 12.59 24.19
C ARG A 190 10.66 11.55 24.39
N ASN A 191 11.28 11.48 25.58
CA ASN A 191 12.28 10.48 25.89
C ASN A 191 11.72 9.26 26.62
N GLN A 192 10.39 9.20 26.79
CA GLN A 192 9.71 8.10 27.46
C GLN A 192 8.50 7.58 26.65
N ILE A 193 8.69 7.46 25.35
CA ILE A 193 7.67 6.90 24.46
C ILE A 193 7.52 5.42 24.74
N VAL A 194 6.28 4.95 24.88
CA VAL A 194 5.97 3.54 25.12
C VAL A 194 5.14 2.99 23.98
N ILE A 195 5.58 1.85 23.44
CA ILE A 195 4.85 1.11 22.41
C ILE A 195 4.31 -0.17 23.05
N PHE A 196 3.01 -0.36 23.00
CA PHE A 196 2.36 -1.60 23.40
C PHE A 196 2.07 -2.42 22.12
N ARG A 197 2.69 -3.58 22.02
CA ARG A 197 2.54 -4.51 20.91
C ARG A 197 1.91 -5.81 21.40
N PHE A 198 0.77 -6.16 20.79
CA PHE A 198 0.15 -7.46 21.01
C PHE A 198 0.86 -8.50 20.15
N THR A 199 1.22 -9.62 20.74
CA THR A 199 1.89 -10.72 20.03
C THR A 199 1.07 -11.98 20.23
N GLU A 200 0.63 -12.59 19.12
CA GLU A 200 -0.16 -13.83 19.17
C GLU A 200 0.66 -15.02 19.69
N SER A 201 1.98 -15.01 19.47
CA SER A 201 2.87 -16.12 19.82
C SER A 201 3.21 -16.24 21.31
N ALA A 202 2.93 -15.21 22.10
CA ALA A 202 3.07 -15.24 23.57
C ALA A 202 1.87 -14.48 24.15
N PRO A 203 1.09 -15.09 25.07
CA PRO A 203 -0.02 -14.39 25.70
C PRO A 203 0.54 -13.25 26.54
N GLY A 204 0.52 -12.05 25.97
CA GLY A 204 1.01 -10.86 26.65
C GLY A 204 1.19 -9.66 25.73
N ILE A 205 1.27 -8.51 26.39
CA ILE A 205 1.58 -7.23 25.74
C ILE A 205 3.09 -7.01 25.86
N LYS A 206 3.78 -6.96 24.73
CA LYS A 206 5.18 -6.53 24.71
C LYS A 206 5.25 -5.02 24.84
N ARG A 207 5.86 -4.54 25.90
CA ARG A 207 6.15 -3.12 26.11
C ARG A 207 7.54 -2.82 25.55
N LEU A 208 7.63 -1.87 24.60
CA LEU A 208 8.86 -1.33 24.07
C LEU A 208 8.95 0.12 24.50
N THR A 209 10.12 0.58 24.89
CA THR A 209 10.37 1.98 25.23
C THR A 209 11.33 2.60 24.22
N ALA A 210 11.12 3.86 23.89
CA ALA A 210 11.95 4.61 22.97
C ALA A 210 12.19 6.03 23.48
N SER A 211 13.39 6.55 23.22
CA SER A 211 13.79 7.92 23.50
C SER A 211 14.03 8.68 22.21
N TYR A 212 13.37 9.82 22.05
CA TYR A 212 13.57 10.70 20.90
C TYR A 212 15.03 11.17 20.79
N ASP A 213 15.64 11.56 21.92
CA ASP A 213 17.01 12.08 21.93
C ASP A 213 18.03 10.98 21.59
N GLU A 214 17.81 9.74 22.02
CA GLU A 214 18.65 8.60 21.62
C GLU A 214 18.58 8.36 20.12
N ILE A 215 17.37 8.39 19.55
CA ILE A 215 17.17 8.15 18.11
C ILE A 215 17.81 9.28 17.26
N VAL A 216 17.55 10.55 17.63
CA VAL A 216 17.88 11.70 16.78
C VAL A 216 19.28 12.22 17.04
N LEU A 217 19.71 12.30 18.32
CA LEU A 217 20.97 12.93 18.68
C LEU A 217 22.14 11.93 18.77
N ARG A 218 21.86 10.69 19.18
CA ARG A 218 22.87 9.65 19.35
C ARG A 218 22.90 8.58 18.27
N GLY A 219 22.00 8.71 17.27
CA GLY A 219 21.92 7.76 16.16
C GLY A 219 21.47 6.37 16.57
N GLY A 220 20.69 6.27 17.66
CA GLY A 220 20.09 5.03 18.17
C GLY A 220 19.03 4.44 17.25
N ILE A 221 19.43 4.02 16.05
CA ILE A 221 18.53 3.45 15.03
C ILE A 221 17.73 2.28 15.61
N ALA A 222 18.30 1.54 16.57
CA ALA A 222 17.65 0.41 17.22
C ALA A 222 16.38 0.78 18.01
N GLU A 223 16.25 2.02 18.49
CA GLU A 223 15.06 2.51 19.20
C GLU A 223 14.01 3.10 18.25
N ASN A 224 14.34 3.36 17.00
CA ASN A 224 13.40 3.79 15.98
C ASN A 224 12.67 2.56 15.41
N PHE A 225 11.87 1.93 16.25
CA PHE A 225 11.17 0.70 15.93
C PHE A 225 10.30 0.83 14.69
N GLU A 226 10.28 -0.20 13.84
CA GLU A 226 9.28 -0.37 12.82
C GLU A 226 7.94 -0.71 13.51
N LEU A 227 6.92 0.12 13.25
CA LEU A 227 5.57 -0.08 13.79
C LEU A 227 4.89 -1.22 13.05
N LYS A 228 4.13 -2.02 13.80
CA LYS A 228 3.32 -3.13 13.28
C LYS A 228 1.84 -2.82 13.44
N SER A 229 1.02 -3.53 12.67
CA SER A 229 -0.44 -3.45 12.82
C SER A 229 -0.86 -3.76 14.25
N GLY A 230 -1.75 -2.92 14.81
CA GLY A 230 -2.23 -3.05 16.18
C GLY A 230 -1.33 -2.42 17.25
N ASP A 231 -0.17 -1.85 16.87
CA ASP A 231 0.67 -1.15 17.84
C ASP A 231 -0.05 0.07 18.42
N THR A 232 0.04 0.22 19.73
CA THR A 232 -0.42 1.41 20.44
C THR A 232 0.78 2.16 20.98
N VAL A 233 1.04 3.33 20.43
CA VAL A 233 2.12 4.24 20.85
C VAL A 233 1.54 5.24 21.83
N VAL A 234 2.13 5.32 23.02
CA VAL A 234 1.73 6.25 24.08
C VAL A 234 2.88 7.21 24.33
N VAL A 235 2.60 8.50 24.18
CA VAL A 235 3.53 9.58 24.53
C VAL A 235 3.04 10.21 25.83
N PRO A 236 3.69 9.97 26.99
CA PRO A 236 3.27 10.56 28.24
C PRO A 236 3.58 12.05 28.30
N SER A 237 2.92 12.78 29.21
CA SER A 237 3.32 14.16 29.54
C SER A 237 4.50 14.17 30.50
N GLU A 238 5.29 15.24 30.52
CA GLU A 238 6.38 15.41 31.47
C GLU A 238 5.89 15.36 32.92
N ALA A 239 4.70 15.89 33.23
CA ALA A 239 4.10 15.82 34.54
C ALA A 239 3.82 14.38 35.01
N MET A 240 3.45 13.48 34.10
CA MET A 240 3.19 12.06 34.41
C MET A 240 4.48 11.32 34.77
N VAL A 241 5.58 11.73 34.18
CA VAL A 241 6.91 11.14 34.38
C VAL A 241 7.52 11.56 35.71
N VAL A 242 7.32 12.83 36.08
CA VAL A 242 7.85 13.39 37.35
C VAL A 242 7.10 12.85 38.55
N PHE A 243 5.83 12.43 38.40
CA PHE A 243 5.00 11.85 39.45
C PHE A 243 4.43 10.49 39.03
N PRO A 244 5.28 9.42 38.94
CA PRO A 244 4.77 8.10 38.63
C PRO A 244 4.00 7.54 39.82
N GLY A 245 2.69 7.74 39.81
CA GLY A 245 1.79 7.04 40.72
C GLY A 245 1.53 7.75 42.06
N ARG A 246 0.49 8.54 42.09
CA ARG A 246 -0.39 8.68 43.25
C ARG A 246 -1.70 7.97 42.96
#